data_97b6a08ef0c3fa5a34c5583d3d3fc608
#
_entry.id   97b6a08ef0c3fa5a34c5583d3d3fc608
#
_cell.length_a   1.000
_cell.length_b   1.000
_cell.length_c   1.000
_cell.angle_alpha   90.00
_cell.angle_beta   90.00
_cell.angle_gamma   90.00
#
_symmetry.space_group_name_H-M   'P 1'
#
loop_
_entity.id
_entity.type
_entity.pdbx_description
1 polymer ?
#
loop_
_entity_poly.entity_id
_entity_poly.type
_entity_poly.pdbx_seq_one_letter_code
_entity_poly.pdbx_strand_id
1 'polypeptide(L)'
;MDLPTGFDPVLHPPARLQIAAVLAQAQEAEFALLKDVTGTSDSVMSKHLTALADAGYVAVRKAASGGRQRTWASLTSTGRQAFRRHVKALEVLAATVASDAPPAEEGRKRA
;
A
#
# COMPACT_ATOMS: atom_id res chain seq x y z
N MET A 1 -3.18 -8.79 -21.96
CA MET A 1 -2.02 -7.94 -21.70
C MET A 1 -1.37 -8.33 -20.39
N ASP A 2 -0.08 -8.50 -20.39
CA ASP A 2 0.62 -8.85 -19.16
C ASP A 2 0.81 -7.63 -18.30
N LEU A 3 0.77 -7.82 -17.00
CA LEU A 3 1.04 -6.75 -16.07
C LEU A 3 2.53 -6.43 -16.06
N PRO A 4 2.89 -5.16 -15.79
CA PRO A 4 4.31 -4.80 -15.73
C PRO A 4 5.05 -5.57 -14.65
N THR A 5 6.34 -5.78 -14.87
CA THR A 5 7.21 -6.41 -13.88
C THR A 5 7.15 -5.61 -12.58
N GLY A 6 7.03 -6.31 -11.49
CA GLY A 6 6.96 -5.67 -10.18
C GLY A 6 5.54 -5.44 -9.67
N PHE A 7 4.54 -5.64 -10.54
CA PHE A 7 3.16 -5.57 -10.07
C PHE A 7 2.94 -6.67 -9.01
N ASP A 8 2.37 -6.28 -7.90
CA ASP A 8 2.25 -7.16 -6.74
C ASP A 8 0.80 -7.27 -6.27
N PRO A 9 0.15 -8.42 -6.48
CA PRO A 9 -1.25 -8.57 -6.07
C PRO A 9 -1.47 -8.47 -4.58
N VAL A 10 -0.46 -8.76 -3.77
CA VAL A 10 -0.59 -8.65 -2.31
C VAL A 10 -0.72 -7.19 -1.90
N LEU A 11 0.00 -6.30 -2.59
CA LEU A 11 -0.01 -4.86 -2.28
C LEU A 11 -1.09 -4.09 -3.01
N HIS A 12 -1.72 -4.69 -4.01
CA HIS A 12 -2.62 -3.94 -4.88
C HIS A 12 -3.97 -3.57 -4.27
N PRO A 13 -4.59 -4.36 -3.39
CA PRO A 13 -5.88 -3.95 -2.82
C PRO A 13 -5.77 -2.56 -2.19
N PRO A 14 -6.77 -1.69 -2.38
CA PRO A 14 -6.65 -0.28 -1.98
C PRO A 14 -6.24 -0.06 -0.54
N ALA A 15 -6.80 -0.81 0.40
CA ALA A 15 -6.42 -0.63 1.80
C ALA A 15 -4.97 -1.00 2.03
N ARG A 16 -4.47 -2.02 1.35
CA ARG A 16 -3.06 -2.42 1.50
C ARG A 16 -2.12 -1.42 0.87
N LEU A 17 -2.52 -0.80 -0.25
CA LEU A 17 -1.74 0.28 -0.82
C LEU A 17 -1.65 1.46 0.15
N GLN A 18 -2.76 1.79 0.81
CA GLN A 18 -2.77 2.87 1.79
C GLN A 18 -1.90 2.55 3.00
N ILE A 19 -1.97 1.31 3.49
CA ILE A 19 -1.14 0.88 4.61
C ILE A 19 0.33 1.02 4.23
N ALA A 20 0.72 0.50 3.07
CA ALA A 20 2.11 0.55 2.64
C ALA A 20 2.59 1.99 2.46
N ALA A 21 1.73 2.87 1.93
CA ALA A 21 2.10 4.26 1.75
C ALA A 21 2.34 4.97 3.08
N VAL A 22 1.50 4.71 4.08
CA VAL A 22 1.70 5.28 5.41
C VAL A 22 3.01 4.76 6.01
N LEU A 23 3.23 3.45 5.92
CA LEU A 23 4.42 2.84 6.52
C LEU A 23 5.70 3.19 5.77
N ALA A 24 5.60 3.59 4.52
CA ALA A 24 6.76 4.02 3.75
C ALA A 24 7.30 5.36 4.27
N GLN A 25 6.46 6.14 4.94
CA GLN A 25 6.82 7.46 5.42
C GLN A 25 7.04 7.52 6.93
N ALA A 26 6.93 6.40 7.61
CA ALA A 26 7.07 6.35 9.06
C ALA A 26 7.83 5.09 9.44
N GLN A 27 8.46 5.10 10.60
CA GLN A 27 9.12 3.88 11.07
C GLN A 27 8.11 2.85 11.51
N GLU A 28 7.05 3.32 12.16
CA GLU A 28 5.96 2.45 12.62
C GLU A 28 4.67 3.25 12.59
N ALA A 29 3.55 2.55 12.52
CA ALA A 29 2.24 3.16 12.70
C ALA A 29 1.39 2.24 13.56
N GLU A 30 0.58 2.86 14.39
CA GLU A 30 -0.30 2.13 15.27
C GLU A 30 -1.51 1.60 14.50
N PHE A 31 -2.00 0.45 14.91
CA PHE A 31 -3.16 -0.20 14.31
C PHE A 31 -4.35 0.76 14.19
N ALA A 32 -4.60 1.55 15.23
CA ALA A 32 -5.72 2.50 15.23
C ALA A 32 -5.56 3.56 14.11
N LEU A 33 -4.34 4.03 13.89
CA LEU A 33 -4.11 4.99 12.82
C LEU A 33 -4.36 4.37 11.46
N LEU A 34 -3.90 3.15 11.26
CA LEU A 34 -4.10 2.46 9.99
C LEU A 34 -5.58 2.21 9.72
N LYS A 35 -6.35 1.91 10.76
CA LYS A 35 -7.79 1.76 10.61
C LYS A 35 -8.44 3.08 10.18
N ASP A 36 -8.03 4.17 10.82
CA ASP A 36 -8.59 5.49 10.51
C ASP A 36 -8.28 5.89 9.08
N VAL A 37 -7.05 5.69 8.64
CA VAL A 37 -6.65 6.07 7.29
C VAL A 37 -7.40 5.26 6.23
N THR A 38 -7.61 3.98 6.49
CA THR A 38 -8.21 3.11 5.49
C THR A 38 -9.73 2.99 5.62
N GLY A 39 -10.29 3.45 6.73
CA GLY A 39 -11.72 3.35 6.96
C GLY A 39 -12.19 1.92 7.16
N THR A 40 -11.33 1.03 7.64
CA THR A 40 -11.68 -0.38 7.80
C THR A 40 -12.02 -0.71 9.25
N SER A 41 -12.71 -1.83 9.45
CA SER A 41 -12.97 -2.35 10.78
C SER A 41 -11.74 -3.06 11.34
N ASP A 42 -11.78 -3.40 12.62
CA ASP A 42 -10.69 -4.14 13.27
C ASP A 42 -10.43 -5.46 12.56
N SER A 43 -11.47 -6.21 12.24
CA SER A 43 -11.30 -7.53 11.66
C SER A 43 -10.74 -7.45 10.24
N VAL A 44 -11.17 -6.45 9.48
CA VAL A 44 -10.68 -6.27 8.11
C VAL A 44 -9.23 -5.81 8.14
N MET A 45 -8.88 -4.87 9.04
CA MET A 45 -7.51 -4.42 9.17
C MET A 45 -6.60 -5.58 9.59
N SER A 46 -7.05 -6.42 10.53
CA SER A 46 -6.27 -7.57 10.94
C SER A 46 -5.99 -8.51 9.78
N LYS A 47 -6.96 -8.72 8.90
CA LYS A 47 -6.75 -9.58 7.74
C LYS A 47 -5.74 -8.97 6.78
N HIS A 48 -5.80 -7.66 6.56
CA HIS A 48 -4.83 -6.99 5.70
C HIS A 48 -3.41 -7.08 6.27
N LEU A 49 -3.26 -6.85 7.57
CA LEU A 49 -1.93 -6.94 8.18
C LEU A 49 -1.41 -8.37 8.15
N THR A 50 -2.28 -9.36 8.35
CA THR A 50 -1.88 -10.76 8.25
C THR A 50 -1.39 -11.09 6.85
N ALA A 51 -2.12 -10.64 5.82
CA ALA A 51 -1.71 -10.90 4.44
C ALA A 51 -0.36 -10.27 4.13
N LEU A 52 -0.14 -9.04 4.61
CA LEU A 52 1.12 -8.35 4.39
C LEU A 52 2.26 -9.00 5.18
N ALA A 53 1.98 -9.44 6.40
CA ALA A 53 2.98 -10.11 7.23
C ALA A 53 3.34 -11.48 6.65
N ASP A 54 2.36 -12.21 6.16
CA ASP A 54 2.60 -13.52 5.55
C ASP A 54 3.47 -13.41 4.30
N ALA A 55 3.36 -12.31 3.59
CA ALA A 55 4.20 -12.07 2.42
C ALA A 55 5.60 -11.58 2.81
N GLY A 56 5.84 -11.32 4.08
CA GLY A 56 7.14 -10.82 4.55
C GLY A 56 7.29 -9.32 4.39
N TYR A 57 6.19 -8.59 4.13
CA TYR A 57 6.28 -7.17 3.83
C TYR A 57 6.11 -6.27 5.05
N VAL A 58 5.47 -6.79 6.09
CA VAL A 58 5.17 -6.01 7.29
C VAL A 58 5.56 -6.81 8.51
N ALA A 59 6.11 -6.14 9.52
CA ALA A 59 6.35 -6.70 10.82
C ALA A 59 5.36 -6.08 11.80
N VAL A 60 4.79 -6.89 12.66
CA VAL A 60 3.80 -6.44 13.61
C VAL A 60 4.34 -6.71 15.02
N ARG A 61 4.25 -5.72 15.89
CA ARG A 61 4.62 -5.94 17.29
C ARG A 61 3.52 -5.42 18.20
N LYS A 62 3.42 -6.02 19.35
CA LYS A 62 2.47 -5.61 20.38
C LYS A 62 3.27 -5.13 21.58
N ALA A 63 2.79 -4.06 22.21
CA ALA A 63 3.48 -3.49 23.35
C ALA A 63 2.46 -2.80 24.24
N ALA A 64 2.70 -2.84 25.54
CA ALA A 64 1.87 -2.11 26.49
C ALA A 64 2.25 -0.64 26.42
N SER A 65 1.24 0.22 26.41
CA SER A 65 1.45 1.65 26.38
C SER A 65 0.28 2.30 27.11
N GLY A 66 0.57 3.08 28.13
CA GLY A 66 -0.48 3.73 28.90
C GLY A 66 -1.43 2.75 29.54
N GLY A 67 -0.92 1.60 29.98
CA GLY A 67 -1.75 0.59 30.64
C GLY A 67 -2.58 -0.26 29.66
N ARG A 68 -2.37 -0.14 28.37
CA ARG A 68 -3.13 -0.87 27.36
C ARG A 68 -2.20 -1.52 26.37
N GLN A 69 -2.64 -2.65 25.83
CA GLN A 69 -1.90 -3.33 24.79
C GLN A 69 -2.19 -2.62 23.47
N ARG A 70 -1.13 -2.28 22.74
CA ARG A 70 -1.27 -1.65 21.42
C ARG A 70 -0.52 -2.46 20.39
N THR A 71 -0.96 -2.37 19.16
CA THR A 71 -0.36 -3.08 18.04
C THR A 71 0.25 -2.06 17.08
N TRP A 72 1.48 -2.31 16.67
CA TRP A 72 2.24 -1.44 15.79
C TRP A 72 2.68 -2.23 14.57
N ALA A 73 2.75 -1.58 13.44
CA ALA A 73 3.20 -2.21 12.20
C ALA A 73 4.30 -1.38 11.58
N SER A 74 5.21 -2.04 10.88
CA SER A 74 6.29 -1.37 10.14
C SER A 74 6.55 -2.13 8.84
N LEU A 75 7.06 -1.45 7.82
CA LEU A 75 7.49 -2.13 6.61
C LEU A 75 8.84 -2.79 6.86
N THR A 76 8.97 -4.02 6.41
CA THR A 76 10.28 -4.67 6.37
C THR A 76 11.06 -4.12 5.19
N SER A 77 12.35 -4.43 5.12
CA SER A 77 13.16 -4.09 3.97
C SER A 77 12.57 -4.70 2.70
N THR A 78 12.14 -5.96 2.77
CA THR A 78 11.49 -6.64 1.65
C THR A 78 10.20 -5.93 1.25
N GLY A 79 9.39 -5.52 2.22
CA GLY A 79 8.15 -4.80 1.94
C GLY A 79 8.38 -3.45 1.31
N ARG A 80 9.40 -2.74 1.76
CA ARG A 80 9.74 -1.44 1.20
C ARG A 80 10.16 -1.56 -0.25
N GLN A 81 10.96 -2.56 -0.57
CA GLN A 81 11.38 -2.80 -1.94
C GLN A 81 10.20 -3.24 -2.81
N ALA A 82 9.36 -4.13 -2.29
CA ALA A 82 8.19 -4.60 -3.03
C ALA A 82 7.24 -3.45 -3.32
N PHE A 83 7.06 -2.55 -2.37
CA PHE A 83 6.17 -1.41 -2.57
C PHE A 83 6.72 -0.47 -3.65
N ARG A 84 8.01 -0.18 -3.62
CA ARG A 84 8.62 0.64 -4.66
C ARG A 84 8.45 0.03 -6.04
N ARG A 85 8.64 -1.29 -6.16
CA ARG A 85 8.48 -1.96 -7.45
C ARG A 85 7.03 -1.94 -7.91
N HIS A 86 6.10 -2.09 -6.98
CA HIS A 86 4.68 -2.07 -7.30
C HIS A 86 4.25 -0.68 -7.79
N VAL A 87 4.69 0.37 -7.09
CA VAL A 87 4.39 1.74 -7.50
C VAL A 87 4.96 2.00 -8.90
N LYS A 88 6.18 1.53 -9.16
CA LYS A 88 6.78 1.70 -10.48
C LYS A 88 5.96 0.96 -11.54
N ALA A 89 5.48 -0.24 -11.24
CA ALA A 89 4.66 -1.00 -12.16
C ALA A 89 3.35 -0.27 -12.46
N LEU A 90 2.75 0.37 -11.46
CA LEU A 90 1.54 1.16 -11.66
C LEU A 90 1.83 2.37 -12.55
N GLU A 91 2.98 3.01 -12.38
CA GLU A 91 3.37 4.14 -13.22
C GLU A 91 3.54 3.71 -14.67
N VAL A 92 4.15 2.56 -14.90
CA VAL A 92 4.33 2.02 -16.25
C VAL A 92 2.97 1.74 -16.88
N LEU A 93 2.07 1.13 -16.11
CA LEU A 93 0.74 0.83 -16.61
C LEU A 93 -0.02 2.11 -16.94
N ALA A 94 0.06 3.12 -16.09
CA ALA A 94 -0.60 4.40 -16.33
C ALA A 94 -0.03 5.09 -17.56
N ALA A 95 1.26 5.01 -17.77
CA ALA A 95 1.90 5.61 -18.94
C ALA A 95 1.43 4.92 -20.23
N THR A 96 1.21 3.61 -20.19
CA THR A 96 0.71 2.87 -21.32
C THR A 96 -0.69 3.36 -21.72
N VAL A 97 -1.54 3.55 -20.72
CA VAL A 97 -2.89 4.05 -20.98
C VAL A 97 -2.82 5.48 -21.53
N ALA A 98 -1.97 6.32 -20.97
CA ALA A 98 -1.83 7.69 -21.43
C ALA A 98 -1.31 7.75 -22.86
N SER A 99 -0.42 6.84 -23.25
CA SER A 99 0.10 6.80 -24.60
C SER A 99 -0.96 6.46 -25.61
N ASP A 100 -1.97 5.72 -25.21
CA ASP A 100 -3.04 5.34 -26.10
C ASP A 100 -4.15 6.37 -26.16
N ALA A 101 -4.05 7.45 -25.37
CA ALA A 101 -5.12 8.46 -25.36
C ALA A 101 -5.21 9.17 -26.69
N PRO A 102 -6.41 9.48 -27.18
CA PRO A 102 -6.56 10.22 -28.42
C PRO A 102 -5.99 11.63 -28.32
N PRO A 103 -5.36 12.13 -29.36
CA PRO A 103 -4.80 13.48 -29.32
C PRO A 103 -5.83 14.57 -29.04
N ALA A 104 -7.05 14.35 -29.45
CA ALA A 104 -8.08 15.36 -29.21
C ALA A 104 -8.32 15.55 -27.73
N GLU A 105 -8.13 14.54 -26.95
CA GLU A 105 -8.33 14.72 -25.55
C GLU A 105 -7.31 15.60 -24.98
N GLU A 106 -6.12 15.53 -25.50
CA GLU A 106 -5.14 16.39 -25.00
C GLU A 106 -5.48 17.77 -25.29
N GLY A 107 -5.95 18.02 -26.47
CA GLY A 107 -6.29 19.39 -26.80
C GLY A 107 -7.33 19.90 -25.90
N ARG A 108 -8.35 19.10 -25.62
CA ARG A 108 -9.39 19.66 -24.91
C ARG A 108 -9.08 19.88 -23.53
N LYS A 109 -8.25 19.11 -22.92
CA LYS A 109 -8.10 19.33 -21.61
C LYS A 109 -7.27 20.37 -21.27
N ARG A 110 -6.52 20.84 -22.12
CA ARG A 110 -5.74 21.85 -21.74
C ARG A 110 -6.35 23.06 -21.85
N ALA A 111 -7.34 23.12 -22.43
CA ALA A 111 -7.90 24.42 -22.62
C ALA A 111 -8.26 25.06 -21.38
#